data_8d1ea8a5623c06e317a14ce19ab968f7
#
_entry.id   8d1ea8a5623c06e317a14ce19ab968f7
#
_cell.length_a   1.000
_cell.length_b   1.000
_cell.length_c   1.000
_cell.angle_alpha   90.00
_cell.angle_beta   90.00
_cell.angle_gamma   90.00
#
_symmetry.space_group_name_H-M   'P 1'
#
loop_
_entity.id
_entity.type
_entity.pdbx_description
1 polymer ?
#
loop_
_entity_poly.entity_id
_entity_poly.type
_entity_poly.pdbx_seq_one_letter_code
_entity_poly.pdbx_strand_id
1 'polypeptide(L)'
;LAIELLADSFPESTFIGYDPSSRAIAVARERFSSYENVELFAIGAESIPDSADADFVMTLDCLHDMPRPDLALKAIHGALKEDGTLLVKEIKSSATWTDNLRNPVLALMYATSITTCLSSAMSDTDTLGLGTLGLNPDLLSAMIKEAGFTFFHQHKVEDPTNLYYEIRL
;
A
#
# COMPACT_ATOMS: atom_id res chain seq x y z
N LEU A 1 -5.33 5.73 12.14
CA LEU A 1 -6.08 4.68 12.85
C LEU A 1 -5.31 3.36 12.97
N ALA A 2 -4.74 2.79 11.87
CA ALA A 2 -4.02 1.52 11.96
C ALA A 2 -2.77 1.62 12.86
N ILE A 3 -1.91 2.60 12.63
CA ILE A 3 -0.71 2.83 13.46
C ILE A 3 -1.08 3.02 14.93
N GLU A 4 -2.13 3.80 15.23
CA GLU A 4 -2.60 4.05 16.60
C GLU A 4 -2.98 2.75 17.32
N LEU A 5 -3.84 1.95 16.67
CA LEU A 5 -4.27 0.66 17.21
C LEU A 5 -3.07 -0.28 17.45
N LEU A 6 -2.13 -0.30 16.53
CA LEU A 6 -0.95 -1.15 16.63
C LEU A 6 0.03 -0.65 17.70
N ALA A 7 0.27 0.66 17.77
CA ALA A 7 1.16 1.26 18.77
C ALA A 7 0.64 1.07 20.20
N ASP A 8 -0.69 1.15 20.39
CA ASP A 8 -1.33 0.85 21.68
C ASP A 8 -1.26 -0.64 22.04
N SER A 9 -1.37 -1.52 21.03
CA SER A 9 -1.41 -2.97 21.24
C SER A 9 -0.01 -3.61 21.39
N PHE A 10 1.01 -2.97 20.84
CA PHE A 10 2.39 -3.47 20.81
C PHE A 10 3.38 -2.38 21.25
N PRO A 11 3.41 -2.02 22.53
CA PRO A 11 4.22 -0.92 23.04
C PRO A 11 5.74 -1.13 22.90
N GLU A 12 6.20 -2.37 22.79
CA GLU A 12 7.61 -2.73 22.59
C GLU A 12 8.05 -2.68 21.10
N SER A 13 7.10 -2.43 20.17
CA SER A 13 7.38 -2.31 18.74
C SER A 13 7.49 -0.85 18.33
N THR A 14 8.38 -0.54 17.40
CA THR A 14 8.48 0.76 16.75
C THR A 14 7.66 0.77 15.47
N PHE A 15 6.88 1.82 15.27
CA PHE A 15 6.04 2.02 14.10
C PHE A 15 6.53 3.20 13.28
N ILE A 16 6.77 2.97 12.00
CA ILE A 16 7.22 4.01 11.08
C ILE A 16 6.13 4.22 10.01
N GLY A 17 5.71 5.47 9.85
CA GLY A 17 4.73 5.85 8.81
C GLY A 17 5.37 6.74 7.75
N TYR A 18 5.07 6.43 6.50
CA TYR A 18 5.51 7.19 5.34
C TYR A 18 4.31 7.72 4.56
N ASP A 19 4.35 9.00 4.19
CA ASP A 19 3.36 9.63 3.31
C ASP A 19 4.03 10.81 2.58
N PRO A 20 3.89 10.96 1.26
CA PRO A 20 4.52 12.04 0.51
C PRO A 20 3.99 13.43 0.89
N SER A 21 2.79 13.52 1.48
CA SER A 21 2.18 14.78 1.89
C SER A 21 2.76 15.30 3.21
N SER A 22 3.60 16.33 3.13
CA SER A 22 4.12 17.02 4.31
C SER A 22 3.01 17.56 5.24
N ARG A 23 1.86 17.95 4.65
CA ARG A 23 0.68 18.40 5.41
C ARG A 23 0.03 17.24 6.19
N ALA A 24 -0.13 16.07 5.55
CA ALA A 24 -0.68 14.89 6.22
C ALA A 24 0.23 14.45 7.37
N ILE A 25 1.54 14.41 7.14
CA ILE A 25 2.54 14.08 8.16
C ILE A 25 2.53 15.10 9.32
N ALA A 26 2.38 16.40 9.05
CA ALA A 26 2.29 17.40 10.11
C ALA A 26 1.09 17.15 11.04
N VAL A 27 -0.10 16.90 10.47
CA VAL A 27 -1.31 16.56 11.23
C VAL A 27 -1.15 15.24 11.99
N ALA A 28 -0.53 14.24 11.36
CA ALA A 28 -0.27 12.96 12.00
C ALA A 28 0.71 13.11 13.18
N ARG A 29 1.76 13.90 13.05
CA ARG A 29 2.71 14.18 14.15
C ARG A 29 2.05 14.85 15.36
N GLU A 30 1.10 15.76 15.15
CA GLU A 30 0.31 16.33 16.24
C GLU A 30 -0.50 15.25 16.97
N ARG A 31 -1.17 14.37 16.21
CA ARG A 31 -1.97 13.28 16.76
C ARG A 31 -1.13 12.27 17.55
N PHE A 32 0.05 11.96 17.08
CA PHE A 32 0.96 10.98 17.69
C PHE A 32 2.01 11.61 18.62
N SER A 33 1.85 12.87 19.01
CA SER A 33 2.84 13.61 19.82
C SER A 33 3.13 12.99 21.19
N SER A 34 2.23 12.16 21.72
CA SER A 34 2.41 11.43 22.99
C SER A 34 2.95 10.00 22.83
N TYR A 35 3.16 9.53 21.59
CA TYR A 35 3.66 8.18 21.31
C TYR A 35 5.18 8.21 21.15
N GLU A 36 5.90 7.52 22.02
CA GLU A 36 7.37 7.40 21.94
C GLU A 36 7.82 6.37 20.89
N ASN A 37 6.91 5.47 20.49
CA ASN A 37 7.16 4.36 19.58
C ASN A 37 6.61 4.59 18.16
N VAL A 38 6.29 5.85 17.78
CA VAL A 38 5.79 6.19 16.43
C VAL A 38 6.67 7.27 15.79
N GLU A 39 7.21 6.95 14.61
CA GLU A 39 7.98 7.86 13.78
C GLU A 39 7.26 8.11 12.44
N LEU A 40 7.28 9.35 11.93
CA LEU A 40 6.54 9.72 10.72
C LEU A 40 7.41 10.54 9.78
N PHE A 41 7.48 10.14 8.52
CA PHE A 41 8.33 10.75 7.49
C PHE A 41 7.52 11.23 6.29
N ALA A 42 7.79 12.47 5.86
CA ALA A 42 7.17 13.09 4.68
C ALA A 42 7.95 12.72 3.41
N ILE A 43 7.92 11.44 3.04
CA ILE A 43 8.53 10.89 1.82
C ILE A 43 7.59 9.87 1.18
N GLY A 44 7.71 9.69 -0.13
CA GLY A 44 6.99 8.63 -0.84
C GLY A 44 7.57 7.25 -0.57
N ALA A 45 6.75 6.22 -0.77
CA ALA A 45 7.14 4.83 -0.50
C ALA A 45 8.34 4.36 -1.36
N GLU A 46 8.52 4.92 -2.55
CA GLU A 46 9.67 4.67 -3.44
C GLU A 46 11.01 5.17 -2.86
N SER A 47 10.95 5.99 -1.82
CA SER A 47 12.11 6.57 -1.13
C SER A 47 12.36 5.99 0.26
N ILE A 48 11.68 4.91 0.63
CA ILE A 48 11.94 4.18 1.89
C ILE A 48 13.40 3.66 1.84
N PRO A 49 14.23 3.96 2.87
CA PRO A 49 15.62 3.52 2.87
C PRO A 49 15.75 2.02 3.14
N ASP A 50 16.70 1.35 2.48
CA ASP A 50 17.02 -0.06 2.73
C ASP A 50 17.40 -0.34 4.20
N SER A 51 17.88 0.70 4.91
CA SER A 51 18.21 0.62 6.35
C SER A 51 17.00 0.64 7.28
N ALA A 52 15.77 0.64 6.76
CA ALA A 52 14.56 0.58 7.59
C ALA A 52 14.46 -0.71 8.40
N ASP A 53 15.06 -1.82 7.90
CA ASP A 53 15.21 -3.09 8.62
C ASP A 53 13.91 -3.56 9.29
N ALA A 54 12.83 -3.55 8.49
CA ALA A 54 11.47 -3.77 8.96
C ALA A 54 11.15 -5.28 9.09
N ASP A 55 10.56 -5.68 10.22
CA ASP A 55 9.99 -7.02 10.40
C ASP A 55 8.67 -7.18 9.65
N PHE A 56 7.90 -6.08 9.54
CA PHE A 56 6.57 -6.09 8.95
C PHE A 56 6.25 -4.75 8.27
N VAL A 57 5.81 -4.81 7.02
CA VAL A 57 5.34 -3.64 6.27
C VAL A 57 3.88 -3.85 5.88
N MET A 58 3.10 -2.78 5.91
CA MET A 58 1.70 -2.79 5.45
C MET A 58 1.46 -1.71 4.39
N THR A 59 0.75 -2.09 3.33
CA THR A 59 0.11 -1.17 2.40
C THR A 59 -1.40 -1.43 2.40
N LEU A 60 -2.16 -0.40 2.76
CA LEU A 60 -3.60 -0.53 2.98
C LEU A 60 -4.36 0.38 2.02
N ASP A 61 -4.85 -0.17 0.90
CA ASP A 61 -5.57 0.54 -0.16
C ASP A 61 -4.81 1.76 -0.71
N CYS A 62 -3.51 1.64 -0.94
CA CYS A 62 -2.69 2.78 -1.35
C CYS A 62 -1.75 2.52 -2.55
N LEU A 63 -1.42 1.27 -2.87
CA LEU A 63 -0.52 1.00 -4.00
C LEU A 63 -1.12 1.46 -5.33
N HIS A 64 -2.42 1.26 -5.53
CA HIS A 64 -3.11 1.70 -6.76
C HIS A 64 -3.19 3.22 -6.91
N ASP A 65 -2.99 3.97 -5.82
CA ASP A 65 -2.97 5.44 -5.78
C ASP A 65 -1.58 6.03 -6.04
N MET A 66 -0.52 5.21 -5.97
CA MET A 66 0.86 5.67 -6.14
C MET A 66 1.17 5.91 -7.62
N PRO A 67 1.94 6.95 -7.95
CA PRO A 67 2.46 7.14 -9.31
C PRO A 67 3.30 5.96 -9.81
N ARG A 68 4.18 5.46 -8.96
CA ARG A 68 5.12 4.37 -9.27
C ARG A 68 5.08 3.28 -8.18
N PRO A 69 4.00 2.48 -8.12
CA PRO A 69 3.90 1.38 -7.15
C PRO A 69 4.98 0.29 -7.37
N ASP A 70 5.50 0.14 -8.58
CA ASP A 70 6.62 -0.74 -8.91
C ASP A 70 7.92 -0.32 -8.19
N LEU A 71 8.21 0.98 -8.12
CA LEU A 71 9.36 1.51 -7.37
C LEU A 71 9.13 1.41 -5.86
N ALA A 72 7.92 1.68 -5.40
CA ALA A 72 7.55 1.50 -3.99
C ALA A 72 7.76 0.05 -3.52
N LEU A 73 7.32 -0.94 -4.33
CA LEU A 73 7.52 -2.35 -4.02
C LEU A 73 9.00 -2.75 -3.98
N LYS A 74 9.84 -2.18 -4.87
CA LYS A 74 11.30 -2.39 -4.83
C LYS A 74 11.94 -1.81 -3.58
N ALA A 75 11.54 -0.60 -3.18
CA ALA A 75 12.04 0.03 -1.94
C ALA A 75 11.59 -0.77 -0.70
N ILE A 76 10.33 -1.24 -0.66
CA ILE A 76 9.84 -2.10 0.42
C ILE A 76 10.61 -3.42 0.48
N HIS A 77 10.93 -4.02 -0.68
CA HIS A 77 11.77 -5.23 -0.72
C HIS A 77 13.14 -5.00 -0.08
N GLY A 78 13.81 -3.88 -0.38
CA GLY A 78 15.10 -3.52 0.22
C GLY A 78 15.02 -3.19 1.71
N ALA A 79 13.87 -2.70 2.16
CA ALA A 79 13.63 -2.27 3.54
C ALA A 79 13.22 -3.41 4.49
N LEU A 80 12.79 -4.57 3.96
CA LEU A 80 12.40 -5.72 4.76
C LEU A 80 13.61 -6.54 5.20
N LYS A 81 13.55 -7.07 6.43
CA LYS A 81 14.44 -8.13 6.90
C LYS A 81 14.24 -9.42 6.09
N GLU A 82 15.23 -10.32 6.14
CA GLU A 82 15.21 -11.60 5.42
C GLU A 82 13.96 -12.46 5.73
N ASP A 83 13.47 -12.41 6.97
CA ASP A 83 12.26 -13.07 7.44
C ASP A 83 11.05 -12.14 7.53
N GLY A 84 11.19 -10.91 7.03
CA GLY A 84 10.16 -9.89 7.05
C GLY A 84 8.96 -10.20 6.14
N THR A 85 7.83 -9.59 6.45
CA THR A 85 6.58 -9.81 5.73
C THR A 85 5.97 -8.48 5.27
N LEU A 86 5.56 -8.42 4.00
CA LEU A 86 4.71 -7.36 3.46
C LEU A 86 3.26 -7.86 3.40
N LEU A 87 2.36 -7.14 4.08
CA LEU A 87 0.92 -7.28 3.97
C LEU A 87 0.38 -6.23 2.99
N VAL A 88 -0.24 -6.68 1.92
CA VAL A 88 -0.95 -5.81 0.98
C VAL A 88 -2.44 -6.03 1.12
N LYS A 89 -3.19 -4.95 1.38
CA LYS A 89 -4.65 -4.90 1.25
C LYS A 89 -4.99 -4.00 0.07
N GLU A 90 -5.70 -4.53 -0.92
CA GLU A 90 -6.04 -3.80 -2.15
C GLU A 90 -7.47 -4.03 -2.61
N ILE A 91 -7.98 -3.10 -3.39
CA ILE A 91 -9.33 -3.12 -3.94
C ILE A 91 -9.53 -4.34 -4.84
N LYS A 92 -10.65 -5.00 -4.65
CA LYS A 92 -11.06 -6.17 -5.44
C LYS A 92 -11.34 -5.78 -6.88
N SER A 93 -10.49 -6.25 -7.79
CA SER A 93 -10.64 -6.03 -9.23
C SER A 93 -10.21 -7.26 -10.02
N SER A 94 -10.53 -7.30 -11.31
CA SER A 94 -10.13 -8.34 -12.25
C SER A 94 -9.44 -7.70 -13.44
N ALA A 95 -8.46 -8.42 -14.03
CA ALA A 95 -7.86 -8.06 -15.31
C ALA A 95 -8.88 -8.09 -16.45
N THR A 96 -9.96 -8.86 -16.30
CA THR A 96 -11.02 -9.02 -17.29
C THR A 96 -12.16 -8.03 -17.02
N TRP A 97 -12.42 -7.14 -17.98
CA TRP A 97 -13.50 -6.14 -17.88
C TRP A 97 -14.87 -6.78 -17.58
N THR A 98 -15.20 -7.88 -18.26
CA THR A 98 -16.49 -8.58 -18.11
C THR A 98 -16.72 -9.12 -16.70
N ASP A 99 -15.63 -9.47 -15.99
CA ASP A 99 -15.73 -9.92 -14.59
C ASP A 99 -15.97 -8.74 -13.65
N ASN A 100 -15.35 -7.59 -13.91
CA ASN A 100 -15.61 -6.36 -13.16
C ASN A 100 -17.07 -5.89 -13.32
N LEU A 101 -17.73 -6.13 -14.45
CA LEU A 101 -19.15 -5.80 -14.68
C LEU A 101 -20.11 -6.51 -13.69
N ARG A 102 -19.68 -7.58 -13.06
CA ARG A 102 -20.46 -8.27 -12.00
C ARG A 102 -20.49 -7.53 -10.68
N ASN A 103 -19.63 -6.52 -10.52
CA ASN A 103 -19.58 -5.70 -9.31
C ASN A 103 -20.72 -4.66 -9.34
N PRO A 104 -21.71 -4.70 -8.43
CA PRO A 104 -22.85 -3.80 -8.45
C PRO A 104 -22.49 -2.33 -8.19
N VAL A 105 -21.30 -2.07 -7.61
CA VAL A 105 -20.82 -0.70 -7.34
C VAL A 105 -19.72 -0.27 -8.32
N LEU A 106 -19.54 -0.97 -9.44
CA LEU A 106 -18.48 -0.69 -10.41
C LEU A 106 -18.50 0.76 -10.92
N ALA A 107 -19.67 1.29 -11.25
CA ALA A 107 -19.79 2.67 -11.73
C ALA A 107 -19.33 3.70 -10.69
N LEU A 108 -19.66 3.47 -9.41
CA LEU A 108 -19.19 4.29 -8.30
C LEU A 108 -17.67 4.19 -8.15
N MET A 109 -17.11 2.99 -8.25
CA MET A 109 -15.64 2.78 -8.16
C MET A 109 -14.89 3.52 -9.26
N TYR A 110 -15.38 3.50 -10.51
CA TYR A 110 -14.79 4.28 -11.59
C TYR A 110 -14.95 5.79 -11.39
N ALA A 111 -16.12 6.26 -10.95
CA ALA A 111 -16.33 7.66 -10.66
C ALA A 111 -15.40 8.16 -9.54
N THR A 112 -15.25 7.38 -8.47
CA THR A 112 -14.32 7.67 -7.39
C THR A 112 -12.87 7.62 -7.88
N SER A 113 -12.51 6.63 -8.71
CA SER A 113 -11.17 6.52 -9.29
C SER A 113 -10.77 7.79 -10.04
N ILE A 114 -11.60 8.28 -10.93
CA ILE A 114 -11.30 9.48 -11.73
C ILE A 114 -11.08 10.71 -10.86
N THR A 115 -11.83 10.84 -9.77
CA THR A 115 -11.80 12.03 -8.91
C THR A 115 -10.74 11.96 -7.80
N THR A 116 -10.24 10.77 -7.45
CA THR A 116 -9.30 10.55 -6.35
C THR A 116 -8.13 9.67 -6.77
N CYS A 117 -8.30 8.37 -6.86
CA CYS A 117 -7.22 7.38 -7.00
C CYS A 117 -6.41 7.56 -8.29
N LEU A 118 -7.07 7.69 -9.45
CA LEU A 118 -6.38 7.92 -10.71
C LEU A 118 -5.70 9.29 -10.76
N SER A 119 -6.34 10.31 -10.18
CA SER A 119 -5.75 11.63 -10.06
C SER A 119 -4.48 11.61 -9.21
N SER A 120 -4.46 10.86 -8.11
CA SER A 120 -3.27 10.63 -7.28
C SER A 120 -2.21 9.85 -8.06
N ALA A 121 -2.58 8.71 -8.64
CA ALA A 121 -1.68 7.86 -9.42
C ALA A 121 -1.04 8.57 -10.63
N MET A 122 -1.63 9.67 -11.10
CA MET A 122 -1.14 10.49 -12.22
C MET A 122 -0.56 11.84 -11.76
N SER A 123 -0.24 11.99 -10.49
CA SER A 123 0.24 13.28 -9.94
C SER A 123 1.68 13.62 -10.30
N ASP A 124 2.41 12.72 -10.94
CA ASP A 124 3.79 12.93 -11.41
C ASP A 124 3.89 12.79 -12.94
N THR A 125 5.06 13.08 -13.51
CA THR A 125 5.33 13.00 -14.95
C THR A 125 5.63 11.58 -15.45
N ASP A 126 6.18 10.72 -14.61
CA ASP A 126 6.48 9.30 -14.90
C ASP A 126 5.60 8.41 -14.02
N THR A 127 4.45 7.99 -14.53
CA THR A 127 3.44 7.30 -13.77
C THR A 127 2.87 6.09 -14.48
N LEU A 128 2.41 5.09 -13.72
CA LEU A 128 1.68 3.95 -14.26
C LEU A 128 0.16 4.22 -14.40
N GLY A 129 -0.37 5.19 -13.63
CA GLY A 129 -1.76 5.63 -13.72
C GLY A 129 -2.79 4.51 -13.50
N LEU A 130 -2.60 3.66 -12.48
CA LEU A 130 -3.44 2.48 -12.26
C LEU A 130 -4.84 2.84 -11.80
N GLY A 131 -4.96 3.68 -10.76
CA GLY A 131 -6.25 4.01 -10.15
C GLY A 131 -6.92 2.80 -9.48
N THR A 132 -8.11 2.98 -8.97
CA THR A 132 -8.82 2.04 -8.08
C THR A 132 -8.90 0.59 -8.59
N LEU A 133 -9.12 0.39 -9.88
CA LEU A 133 -9.32 -0.95 -10.46
C LEU A 133 -8.16 -1.42 -11.35
N GLY A 134 -7.13 -0.59 -11.51
CA GLY A 134 -5.99 -0.91 -12.37
C GLY A 134 -5.03 -1.92 -11.75
N LEU A 135 -4.86 -1.90 -10.42
CA LEU A 135 -4.00 -2.85 -9.72
C LEU A 135 -4.77 -4.15 -9.41
N ASN A 136 -5.01 -4.94 -10.46
CA ASN A 136 -5.63 -6.25 -10.31
C ASN A 136 -4.63 -7.31 -9.82
N PRO A 137 -5.10 -8.50 -9.34
CA PRO A 137 -4.25 -9.54 -8.78
C PRO A 137 -3.11 -10.02 -9.70
N ASP A 138 -3.35 -10.12 -11.02
CA ASP A 138 -2.35 -10.59 -11.98
C ASP A 138 -1.23 -9.56 -12.13
N LEU A 139 -1.58 -8.28 -12.24
CA LEU A 139 -0.61 -7.19 -12.31
C LEU A 139 0.18 -7.05 -11.00
N LEU A 140 -0.49 -7.11 -9.86
CA LEU A 140 0.18 -7.07 -8.56
C LEU A 140 1.17 -8.22 -8.42
N SER A 141 0.78 -9.46 -8.77
CA SER A 141 1.67 -10.63 -8.74
C SER A 141 2.90 -10.45 -9.64
N ALA A 142 2.72 -9.89 -10.84
CA ALA A 142 3.84 -9.60 -11.74
C ALA A 142 4.80 -8.55 -11.13
N MET A 143 4.28 -7.45 -10.60
CA MET A 143 5.07 -6.39 -9.96
C MET A 143 5.84 -6.89 -8.73
N ILE A 144 5.21 -7.72 -7.90
CA ILE A 144 5.82 -8.36 -6.73
C ILE A 144 7.03 -9.21 -7.15
N LYS A 145 6.86 -10.02 -8.18
CA LYS A 145 7.96 -10.83 -8.73
C LYS A 145 9.09 -9.97 -9.32
N GLU A 146 8.75 -8.91 -10.05
CA GLU A 146 9.75 -7.98 -10.62
C GLU A 146 10.49 -7.18 -9.55
N ALA A 147 9.86 -6.93 -8.41
CA ALA A 147 10.49 -6.29 -7.25
C ALA A 147 11.48 -7.22 -6.52
N GLY A 148 11.44 -8.54 -6.78
CA GLY A 148 12.37 -9.52 -6.23
C GLY A 148 11.78 -10.45 -5.17
N PHE A 149 10.53 -10.28 -4.79
CA PHE A 149 9.87 -11.18 -3.82
C PHE A 149 9.67 -12.58 -4.39
N THR A 150 9.81 -13.60 -3.53
CA THR A 150 9.72 -15.02 -3.93
C THR A 150 8.44 -15.71 -3.45
N PHE A 151 7.77 -15.16 -2.44
CA PHE A 151 6.52 -15.69 -1.91
C PHE A 151 5.38 -14.69 -2.11
N PHE A 152 4.25 -15.17 -2.65
CA PHE A 152 3.03 -14.40 -2.85
C PHE A 152 1.82 -15.29 -2.56
N HIS A 153 1.04 -14.95 -1.54
CA HIS A 153 -0.13 -15.70 -1.13
C HIS A 153 -1.34 -14.77 -0.92
N GLN A 154 -2.45 -15.07 -1.60
CA GLN A 154 -3.72 -14.38 -1.37
C GLN A 154 -4.53 -15.09 -0.29
N HIS A 155 -4.79 -14.39 0.79
CA HIS A 155 -5.62 -14.90 1.88
C HIS A 155 -7.12 -14.91 1.51
N LYS A 156 -7.83 -15.93 1.98
CA LYS A 156 -9.28 -16.03 1.87
C LYS A 156 -9.93 -15.28 3.03
N VAL A 157 -10.10 -13.96 2.86
CA VAL A 157 -10.81 -13.11 3.81
C VAL A 157 -12.19 -12.79 3.23
N GLU A 158 -13.24 -12.90 4.04
CA GLU A 158 -14.60 -12.48 3.67
C GLU A 158 -14.70 -10.95 3.74
N ASP A 159 -14.22 -10.28 2.69
CA ASP A 159 -14.31 -8.85 2.51
C ASP A 159 -15.00 -8.57 1.16
N PRO A 160 -16.08 -7.77 1.11
CA PRO A 160 -16.78 -7.50 -0.14
C PRO A 160 -15.99 -6.63 -1.12
N THR A 161 -15.03 -5.84 -0.62
CA THR A 161 -14.35 -4.79 -1.38
C THR A 161 -12.86 -5.01 -1.58
N ASN A 162 -12.21 -5.78 -0.71
CA ASN A 162 -10.74 -5.91 -0.70
C ASN A 162 -10.25 -7.35 -0.82
N LEU A 163 -9.00 -7.46 -1.27
CA LEU A 163 -8.17 -8.66 -1.29
C LEU A 163 -6.96 -8.44 -0.40
N TYR A 164 -6.47 -9.51 0.21
CA TYR A 164 -5.38 -9.48 1.18
C TYR A 164 -4.28 -10.42 0.74
N TYR A 165 -3.05 -9.93 0.71
CA TYR A 165 -1.90 -10.67 0.24
C TYR A 165 -0.78 -10.65 1.27
N GLU A 166 -0.20 -11.82 1.52
CA GLU A 166 1.03 -12.00 2.26
C GLU A 166 2.17 -12.21 1.26
N ILE A 167 3.23 -11.45 1.42
CA ILE A 167 4.36 -11.39 0.49
C ILE A 167 5.65 -11.43 1.29
N ARG A 168 6.64 -12.22 0.84
CA ARG A 168 7.94 -12.36 1.51
C ARG A 168 9.09 -12.41 0.49
N LEU A 169 10.31 -12.16 1.00
CA LEU A 169 11.56 -12.24 0.24
C LEU A 169 11.86 -13.65 -0.26
#